data_3672f06e85751cec327d33d4db5721dd
#
_entry.id   3672f06e85751cec327d33d4db5721dd
#
_cell.length_a   1.000
_cell.length_b   1.000
_cell.length_c   1.000
_cell.angle_alpha   90.00
_cell.angle_beta   90.00
_cell.angle_gamma   90.00
#
_symmetry.space_group_name_H-M   'P 1'
#
loop_
_entity.id
_entity.type
_entity.pdbx_description
1 polymer ?
#
loop_
_entity_poly.entity_id
_entity_poly.type
_entity_poly.pdbx_seq_one_letter_code
_entity_poly.pdbx_strand_id
1 'polypeptide(L)'
;VLSGPIWVNGAQPGDILVVDILEVGALQGDEWGFTGIFAKENGGGFLTDHFPQAAKAIWDLEGVYTESRHIPGVRFAGITHPGLIGCAPSMELLNEWNRRETELVNTAPDRRTYGAGLSGSEPVLAALPNPNSAILGNVAAGDFDRIANEAARTVPPREHGGNCDIKNLTKGTRIYFPVYVEGAKLSMGDIHFSQGDGEISFCGAIEMSGYLDLHVDLIKGGMAKYGM
;
A
#
# COMPACT_ATOMS: atom_id res chain seq x y z
N VAL A 1 -4.23 -7.42 -2.33
CA VAL A 1 -4.03 -7.75 -3.75
C VAL A 1 -3.98 -6.46 -4.53
N LEU A 2 -2.95 -6.27 -5.38
CA LEU A 2 -2.77 -5.08 -6.18
C LEU A 2 -3.18 -5.32 -7.63
N SER A 3 -3.62 -4.27 -8.31
CA SER A 3 -3.71 -4.21 -9.77
C SER A 3 -2.34 -3.84 -10.33
N GLY A 4 -1.89 -4.60 -11.32
CA GLY A 4 -0.56 -4.45 -11.90
C GLY A 4 0.22 -5.77 -11.91
N PRO A 5 1.53 -5.72 -12.20
CA PRO A 5 2.28 -4.54 -12.63
C PRO A 5 1.93 -4.11 -14.05
N ILE A 6 1.74 -2.81 -14.27
CA ILE A 6 1.53 -2.21 -15.58
C ILE A 6 2.89 -1.87 -16.18
N TRP A 7 3.15 -2.39 -17.38
CA TRP A 7 4.34 -2.05 -18.15
C TRP A 7 4.16 -0.70 -18.84
N VAL A 8 5.03 0.25 -18.54
CA VAL A 8 5.05 1.57 -19.20
C VAL A 8 6.08 1.54 -20.33
N ASN A 9 5.61 1.65 -21.56
CA ASN A 9 6.48 1.61 -22.74
C ASN A 9 7.51 2.74 -22.71
N GLY A 10 8.78 2.38 -22.93
CA GLY A 10 9.89 3.35 -22.97
C GLY A 10 10.44 3.76 -21.61
N ALA A 11 9.84 3.35 -20.49
CA ALA A 11 10.41 3.61 -19.16
C ALA A 11 11.71 2.83 -18.96
N GLN A 12 12.76 3.51 -18.54
CA GLN A 12 14.08 2.93 -18.27
C GLN A 12 14.57 3.35 -16.88
N PRO A 13 15.42 2.55 -16.22
CA PRO A 13 16.05 2.95 -14.97
C PRO A 13 16.72 4.33 -15.09
N GLY A 14 16.49 5.18 -14.09
CA GLY A 14 16.95 6.57 -14.09
C GLY A 14 15.96 7.59 -14.64
N ASP A 15 14.85 7.15 -15.24
CA ASP A 15 13.74 8.03 -15.60
C ASP A 15 12.89 8.39 -14.37
N ILE A 16 11.98 9.33 -14.54
CA ILE A 16 10.87 9.55 -13.62
C ILE A 16 9.57 9.20 -14.35
N LEU A 17 8.76 8.33 -13.75
CA LEU A 17 7.38 8.12 -14.17
C LEU A 17 6.51 9.23 -13.58
N VAL A 18 5.79 9.94 -14.43
CA VAL A 18 4.78 10.93 -14.04
C VAL A 18 3.42 10.26 -14.08
N VAL A 19 2.67 10.35 -13.00
CA VAL A 19 1.33 9.77 -12.90
C VAL A 19 0.35 10.87 -12.52
N ASP A 20 -0.62 11.15 -13.37
CA ASP A 20 -1.75 12.02 -13.07
C ASP A 20 -2.95 11.16 -12.66
N ILE A 21 -3.52 11.40 -11.49
CA ILE A 21 -4.78 10.78 -11.06
C ILE A 21 -5.93 11.58 -11.68
N LEU A 22 -6.57 11.03 -12.69
CA LEU A 22 -7.67 11.68 -13.41
C LEU A 22 -9.00 11.45 -12.67
N GLU A 23 -9.20 10.24 -12.13
CA GLU A 23 -10.37 9.89 -11.34
C GLU A 23 -10.02 8.74 -10.37
N VAL A 24 -10.69 8.71 -9.23
CA VAL A 24 -10.68 7.61 -8.28
C VAL A 24 -12.02 7.55 -7.56
N GLY A 25 -12.60 6.38 -7.48
CA GLY A 25 -13.93 6.22 -6.89
C GLY A 25 -14.26 4.79 -6.52
N ALA A 26 -15.43 4.63 -5.88
CA ALA A 26 -15.97 3.33 -5.56
C ALA A 26 -16.36 2.56 -6.84
N LEU A 27 -16.17 1.24 -6.81
CA LEU A 27 -16.59 0.38 -7.91
C LEU A 27 -18.12 0.33 -7.96
N GLN A 28 -18.69 0.55 -9.17
CA GLN A 28 -20.13 0.51 -9.38
C GLN A 28 -20.72 -0.86 -9.00
N GLY A 29 -21.74 -0.86 -8.16
CA GLY A 29 -22.38 -2.06 -7.62
C GLY A 29 -21.73 -2.58 -6.34
N ASP A 30 -20.69 -1.91 -5.84
CA ASP A 30 -19.98 -2.25 -4.60
C ASP A 30 -19.71 -0.97 -3.77
N GLU A 31 -20.76 -0.13 -3.64
CA GLU A 31 -20.68 1.17 -2.98
C GLU A 31 -20.75 1.03 -1.45
N TRP A 32 -19.74 0.36 -0.89
CA TRP A 32 -19.54 0.24 0.55
C TRP A 32 -18.05 0.11 0.90
N GLY A 33 -17.75 0.34 2.16
CA GLY A 33 -16.40 0.17 2.67
C GLY A 33 -16.39 -0.19 4.15
N PHE A 34 -15.20 -0.35 4.70
CA PHE A 34 -15.06 -0.63 6.12
C PHE A 34 -13.84 0.06 6.73
N THR A 35 -13.97 0.39 8.02
CA THR A 35 -12.81 0.72 8.88
C THR A 35 -12.62 -0.44 9.84
N GLY A 36 -11.39 -0.88 10.04
CA GLY A 36 -11.09 -2.06 10.84
C GLY A 36 -9.99 -1.85 11.88
N ILE A 37 -10.07 -2.67 12.93
CA ILE A 37 -8.99 -2.88 13.91
C ILE A 37 -8.64 -4.36 13.83
N PHE A 38 -7.38 -4.68 13.58
CA PHE A 38 -6.88 -6.06 13.64
C PHE A 38 -6.75 -6.51 15.11
N ALA A 39 -7.01 -7.80 15.37
CA ALA A 39 -6.72 -8.38 16.67
C ALA A 39 -5.21 -8.34 16.97
N LYS A 40 -4.85 -8.15 18.23
CA LYS A 40 -3.45 -8.11 18.69
C LYS A 40 -2.67 -9.36 18.27
N GLU A 41 -3.30 -10.51 18.33
CA GLU A 41 -2.74 -11.81 17.91
C GLU A 41 -2.43 -11.91 16.41
N ASN A 42 -3.08 -11.05 15.59
CA ASN A 42 -2.89 -10.96 14.15
C ASN A 42 -2.03 -9.76 13.75
N GLY A 43 -1.25 -9.23 14.69
CA GLY A 43 -0.34 -8.12 14.43
C GLY A 43 -0.86 -6.76 14.83
N GLY A 44 -2.17 -6.57 14.91
CA GLY A 44 -2.82 -5.34 15.37
C GLY A 44 -2.25 -4.04 14.82
N GLY A 45 -2.78 -2.94 15.26
CA GLY A 45 -2.22 -1.60 15.05
C GLY A 45 -1.69 -0.99 16.36
N PHE A 46 -1.41 0.29 16.36
CA PHE A 46 -0.92 1.02 17.53
C PHE A 46 -1.93 1.10 18.70
N LEU A 47 -3.20 0.76 18.44
CA LEU A 47 -4.26 0.79 19.44
C LEU A 47 -4.46 -0.54 20.19
N THR A 48 -3.70 -1.58 19.88
CA THR A 48 -3.96 -2.94 20.39
C THR A 48 -3.77 -3.13 21.88
N ASP A 49 -3.05 -2.24 22.56
CA ASP A 49 -2.96 -2.28 24.02
C ASP A 49 -4.28 -1.87 24.71
N HIS A 50 -5.11 -1.08 24.03
CA HIS A 50 -6.42 -0.65 24.49
C HIS A 50 -7.56 -1.45 23.84
N PHE A 51 -7.40 -1.85 22.59
CA PHE A 51 -8.38 -2.56 21.78
C PHE A 51 -7.76 -3.85 21.20
N PRO A 52 -7.61 -4.89 22.03
CA PRO A 52 -6.87 -6.10 21.62
C PRO A 52 -7.65 -7.01 20.66
N GLN A 53 -8.96 -6.81 20.53
CA GLN A 53 -9.82 -7.63 19.68
C GLN A 53 -10.09 -6.97 18.34
N ALA A 54 -10.31 -7.80 17.31
CA ALA A 54 -10.73 -7.30 16.01
C ALA A 54 -12.09 -6.61 16.10
N ALA A 55 -12.22 -5.49 15.41
CA ALA A 55 -13.49 -4.78 15.27
C ALA A 55 -13.61 -4.20 13.85
N LYS A 56 -14.85 -3.99 13.39
CA LYS A 56 -15.12 -3.44 12.07
C LYS A 56 -16.33 -2.52 12.11
N ALA A 57 -16.24 -1.35 11.47
CA ALA A 57 -17.36 -0.49 11.13
C ALA A 57 -17.58 -0.53 9.61
N ILE A 58 -18.80 -0.75 9.18
CA ILE A 58 -19.21 -0.74 7.77
C ILE A 58 -19.77 0.64 7.44
N TRP A 59 -19.47 1.09 6.23
CA TRP A 59 -19.85 2.37 5.67
C TRP A 59 -20.57 2.19 4.35
N ASP A 60 -21.70 2.89 4.17
CA ASP A 60 -22.38 3.04 2.88
C ASP A 60 -21.84 4.27 2.17
N LEU A 61 -21.59 4.15 0.87
CA LEU A 61 -21.02 5.21 0.05
C LEU A 61 -22.09 5.75 -0.91
N GLU A 62 -22.32 7.06 -0.87
CA GLU A 62 -23.29 7.76 -1.71
C GLU A 62 -22.66 9.01 -2.32
N GLY A 63 -22.15 8.87 -3.55
CA GLY A 63 -21.41 9.94 -4.22
C GLY A 63 -20.17 10.33 -3.41
N VAL A 64 -20.12 11.58 -2.95
CA VAL A 64 -19.02 12.10 -2.13
C VAL A 64 -19.23 11.88 -0.62
N TYR A 65 -20.36 11.34 -0.21
CA TYR A 65 -20.70 11.14 1.19
C TYR A 65 -20.62 9.67 1.60
N THR A 66 -20.36 9.47 2.87
CA THR A 66 -20.43 8.16 3.52
C THR A 66 -21.20 8.25 4.82
N GLU A 67 -21.87 7.17 5.18
CA GLU A 67 -22.59 7.03 6.44
C GLU A 67 -22.27 5.69 7.10
N SER A 68 -22.04 5.71 8.41
CA SER A 68 -21.69 4.48 9.14
C SER A 68 -22.94 3.68 9.52
N ARG A 69 -22.95 2.38 9.22
CA ARG A 69 -23.95 1.44 9.73
C ARG A 69 -23.79 1.13 11.22
N HIS A 70 -22.62 1.39 11.80
CA HIS A 70 -22.23 0.96 13.14
C HIS A 70 -22.04 2.11 14.12
N ILE A 71 -21.88 3.35 13.61
CA ILE A 71 -21.67 4.54 14.43
C ILE A 71 -22.82 5.51 14.13
N PRO A 72 -23.87 5.51 14.95
CA PRO A 72 -25.08 6.28 14.68
C PRO A 72 -24.82 7.77 14.50
N GLY A 73 -25.39 8.38 13.47
CA GLY A 73 -25.31 9.81 13.18
C GLY A 73 -23.98 10.28 12.60
N VAL A 74 -23.06 9.39 12.28
CA VAL A 74 -21.80 9.74 11.61
C VAL A 74 -21.98 9.67 10.10
N ARG A 75 -21.93 10.85 9.47
CA ARG A 75 -21.96 11.05 8.00
C ARG A 75 -21.02 12.18 7.65
N PHE A 76 -20.19 12.00 6.63
CA PHE A 76 -19.25 13.03 6.15
C PHE A 76 -18.89 12.85 4.68
N ALA A 77 -18.25 13.87 4.08
CA ALA A 77 -17.70 13.79 2.74
C ALA A 77 -16.28 13.19 2.77
N GLY A 78 -16.02 12.24 1.88
CA GLY A 78 -14.71 11.62 1.73
C GLY A 78 -13.81 12.33 0.71
N ILE A 79 -12.54 11.94 0.73
CA ILE A 79 -11.54 12.28 -0.29
C ILE A 79 -10.94 10.95 -0.75
N THR A 80 -11.45 10.43 -1.86
CA THR A 80 -11.02 9.13 -2.41
C THR A 80 -9.58 9.19 -2.90
N HIS A 81 -8.80 8.15 -2.60
CA HIS A 81 -7.40 8.05 -2.99
C HIS A 81 -6.92 6.58 -2.94
N PRO A 82 -5.86 6.22 -3.68
CA PRO A 82 -5.17 4.97 -3.42
C PRO A 82 -4.31 5.08 -2.16
N GLY A 83 -4.40 4.14 -1.25
CA GLY A 83 -3.44 3.97 -0.15
C GLY A 83 -2.11 3.47 -0.70
N LEU A 84 -2.15 2.60 -1.71
CA LEU A 84 -0.96 2.00 -2.30
C LEU A 84 -0.82 2.31 -3.79
N ILE A 85 0.29 2.96 -4.17
CA ILE A 85 0.67 3.22 -5.56
C ILE A 85 2.19 3.37 -5.67
N GLY A 86 2.82 2.70 -6.64
CA GLY A 86 4.27 2.81 -6.83
C GLY A 86 4.82 1.96 -7.96
N CYS A 87 6.10 2.16 -8.25
CA CYS A 87 6.87 1.40 -9.25
C CYS A 87 7.57 0.19 -8.62
N ALA A 88 8.01 -0.77 -9.43
CA ALA A 88 8.80 -1.87 -8.92
C ALA A 88 10.22 -1.40 -8.51
N PRO A 89 10.76 -1.87 -7.38
CA PRO A 89 12.15 -1.64 -7.00
C PRO A 89 13.12 -2.46 -7.85
N SER A 90 14.39 -2.05 -7.92
CA SER A 90 15.47 -2.92 -8.41
C SER A 90 15.90 -3.94 -7.35
N MET A 91 16.66 -4.96 -7.76
CA MET A 91 17.22 -5.93 -6.81
C MET A 91 18.23 -5.28 -5.86
N GLU A 92 18.99 -4.30 -6.34
CA GLU A 92 19.92 -3.54 -5.49
C GLU A 92 19.18 -2.77 -4.41
N LEU A 93 18.07 -2.13 -4.77
CA LEU A 93 17.23 -1.41 -3.80
C LEU A 93 16.57 -2.37 -2.79
N LEU A 94 16.09 -3.53 -3.24
CA LEU A 94 15.56 -4.58 -2.35
C LEU A 94 16.61 -5.06 -1.34
N ASN A 95 17.84 -5.29 -1.78
CA ASN A 95 18.94 -5.69 -0.92
C ASN A 95 19.30 -4.60 0.10
N GLU A 96 19.25 -3.33 -0.31
CA GLU A 96 19.47 -2.21 0.61
C GLU A 96 18.33 -2.10 1.64
N TRP A 97 17.09 -2.31 1.26
CA TRP A 97 15.96 -2.34 2.20
C TRP A 97 16.11 -3.47 3.22
N ASN A 98 16.49 -4.66 2.77
CA ASN A 98 16.75 -5.78 3.68
C ASN A 98 17.89 -5.47 4.65
N ARG A 99 18.95 -4.82 4.19
CA ARG A 99 20.07 -4.39 5.05
C ARG A 99 19.59 -3.40 6.12
N ARG A 100 18.88 -2.34 5.72
CA ARG A 100 18.33 -1.32 6.62
C ARG A 100 17.39 -1.93 7.65
N GLU A 101 16.49 -2.81 7.22
CA GLU A 101 15.52 -3.48 8.09
C GLU A 101 16.22 -4.41 9.09
N THR A 102 17.19 -5.18 8.64
CA THR A 102 17.99 -6.06 9.50
C THR A 102 18.74 -5.26 10.56
N GLU A 103 19.34 -4.14 10.19
CA GLU A 103 20.03 -3.26 11.13
C GLU A 103 19.04 -2.69 12.16
N LEU A 104 17.88 -2.19 11.72
CA LEU A 104 16.85 -1.67 12.60
C LEU A 104 16.37 -2.73 13.61
N VAL A 105 16.05 -3.93 13.14
CA VAL A 105 15.63 -5.04 13.99
C VAL A 105 16.70 -5.45 14.99
N ASN A 106 17.97 -5.49 14.58
CA ASN A 106 19.08 -5.85 15.44
C ASN A 106 19.40 -4.83 16.53
N THR A 107 19.08 -3.55 16.26
CA THR A 107 19.28 -2.45 17.22
C THR A 107 18.07 -2.19 18.11
N ALA A 108 16.91 -2.76 17.78
CA ALA A 108 15.68 -2.56 18.54
C ALA A 108 15.78 -3.21 19.95
N PRO A 109 15.43 -2.49 21.03
CA PRO A 109 15.51 -3.00 22.40
C PRO A 109 14.51 -4.12 22.68
N ASP A 110 13.39 -4.16 21.98
CA ASP A 110 12.41 -5.24 22.03
C ASP A 110 12.08 -5.72 20.61
N ARG A 111 12.74 -6.79 20.19
CA ARG A 111 12.57 -7.39 18.86
C ARG A 111 11.14 -7.90 18.61
N ARG A 112 10.37 -8.18 19.66
CA ARG A 112 9.00 -8.68 19.54
C ARG A 112 8.02 -7.62 19.05
N THR A 113 8.35 -6.35 19.23
CA THR A 113 7.49 -5.23 18.84
C THR A 113 7.46 -5.00 17.33
N TYR A 114 8.54 -5.31 16.61
CA TYR A 114 8.67 -5.08 15.17
C TYR A 114 8.30 -6.27 14.29
N GLY A 115 8.08 -7.44 14.88
CA GLY A 115 7.73 -8.65 14.16
C GLY A 115 6.31 -9.14 14.38
N ALA A 116 5.47 -8.33 14.97
CA ALA A 116 4.11 -8.70 15.41
C ALA A 116 3.10 -8.88 14.27
N GLY A 117 3.51 -9.05 13.08
CA GLY A 117 2.68 -9.56 12.01
C GLY A 117 2.79 -11.08 11.97
N LEU A 118 1.81 -11.80 12.49
CA LEU A 118 1.57 -13.20 12.19
C LEU A 118 2.52 -14.22 12.88
N SER A 119 2.20 -14.60 14.09
CA SER A 119 2.58 -15.87 14.75
C SER A 119 3.97 -16.44 14.45
N GLY A 120 5.02 -15.73 14.79
CA GLY A 120 6.36 -16.28 14.67
C GLY A 120 7.38 -15.46 15.44
N SER A 121 8.37 -16.15 15.99
CA SER A 121 9.48 -15.55 16.74
C SER A 121 10.49 -14.80 15.84
N GLU A 122 10.30 -14.83 14.51
CA GLU A 122 11.23 -14.23 13.56
C GLU A 122 10.75 -12.86 13.11
N PRO A 123 11.63 -11.86 13.06
CA PRO A 123 11.30 -10.56 12.52
C PRO A 123 10.99 -10.65 11.03
N VAL A 124 9.90 -10.01 10.61
CA VAL A 124 9.53 -9.96 9.20
C VAL A 124 10.29 -8.82 8.53
N LEU A 125 11.13 -9.13 7.57
CA LEU A 125 11.86 -8.14 6.79
C LEU A 125 10.92 -7.35 5.87
N ALA A 126 11.20 -6.06 5.70
CA ALA A 126 10.37 -5.18 4.89
C ALA A 126 10.34 -5.56 3.40
N ALA A 127 11.45 -6.07 2.87
CA ALA A 127 11.58 -6.35 1.44
C ALA A 127 11.01 -7.71 1.04
N LEU A 128 11.15 -8.74 1.88
CA LEU A 128 10.70 -10.09 1.54
C LEU A 128 9.39 -10.42 2.27
N PRO A 129 8.36 -10.90 1.56
CA PRO A 129 7.16 -11.40 2.22
C PRO A 129 7.48 -12.68 3.01
N ASN A 130 6.66 -12.97 4.00
CA ASN A 130 6.66 -14.30 4.61
C ASN A 130 5.91 -15.27 3.68
N PRO A 131 6.55 -16.33 3.15
CA PRO A 131 5.90 -17.25 2.23
C PRO A 131 4.63 -17.91 2.79
N ASN A 132 4.58 -18.11 4.12
CA ASN A 132 3.43 -18.72 4.78
C ASN A 132 2.20 -17.79 4.87
N SER A 133 2.39 -16.50 4.67
CA SER A 133 1.32 -15.48 4.72
C SER A 133 1.21 -14.66 3.44
N ALA A 134 1.98 -14.99 2.40
CA ALA A 134 1.94 -14.28 1.13
C ALA A 134 0.59 -14.46 0.41
N ILE A 135 -0.02 -13.36 -0.01
CA ILE A 135 -1.25 -13.34 -0.79
C ILE A 135 -0.90 -12.82 -2.18
N LEU A 136 -0.72 -13.72 -3.13
CA LEU A 136 -0.24 -13.41 -4.48
C LEU A 136 -1.36 -13.36 -5.54
N GLY A 137 -2.62 -13.32 -5.13
CA GLY A 137 -3.76 -13.26 -6.04
C GLY A 137 -3.81 -14.49 -6.97
N ASN A 138 -3.96 -14.25 -8.27
CA ASN A 138 -4.12 -15.29 -9.30
C ASN A 138 -2.79 -15.75 -9.91
N VAL A 139 -1.69 -15.72 -9.16
CA VAL A 139 -0.39 -16.22 -9.64
C VAL A 139 -0.49 -17.72 -9.91
N ALA A 140 0.14 -18.18 -11.01
CA ALA A 140 0.21 -19.59 -11.33
C ALA A 140 0.90 -20.38 -10.20
N ALA A 141 0.36 -21.56 -9.88
CA ALA A 141 0.87 -22.37 -8.76
C ALA A 141 2.37 -22.66 -8.84
N GLY A 142 2.93 -22.83 -10.05
CA GLY A 142 4.35 -23.07 -10.28
C GLY A 142 5.26 -21.86 -9.99
N ASP A 143 4.70 -20.66 -9.93
CA ASP A 143 5.44 -19.42 -9.66
C ASP A 143 5.28 -18.93 -8.20
N PHE A 144 4.35 -19.52 -7.45
CA PHE A 144 4.00 -19.03 -6.10
C PHE A 144 5.21 -18.98 -5.18
N ASP A 145 5.94 -20.08 -5.03
CA ASP A 145 7.06 -20.16 -4.09
C ASP A 145 8.20 -19.21 -4.47
N ARG A 146 8.49 -19.07 -5.77
CA ARG A 146 9.51 -18.15 -6.25
C ARG A 146 9.12 -16.70 -5.92
N ILE A 147 7.91 -16.29 -6.26
CA ILE A 147 7.44 -14.92 -6.04
C ILE A 147 7.32 -14.62 -4.54
N ALA A 148 6.79 -15.56 -3.75
CA ALA A 148 6.68 -15.40 -2.29
C ALA A 148 8.03 -15.22 -1.59
N ASN A 149 9.11 -15.75 -2.16
CA ASN A 149 10.45 -15.62 -1.59
C ASN A 149 11.27 -14.45 -2.14
N GLU A 150 10.93 -13.93 -3.33
CA GLU A 150 11.75 -12.93 -4.04
C GLU A 150 11.08 -11.56 -4.14
N ALA A 151 9.75 -11.48 -4.05
CA ALA A 151 9.02 -10.23 -4.25
C ALA A 151 9.13 -9.29 -3.04
N ALA A 152 8.95 -7.99 -3.29
CA ALA A 152 8.87 -7.01 -2.22
C ALA A 152 7.55 -7.12 -1.44
N ARG A 153 7.59 -6.93 -0.13
CA ARG A 153 6.38 -6.70 0.67
C ARG A 153 5.73 -5.38 0.27
N THR A 154 4.40 -5.35 0.31
CA THR A 154 3.62 -4.17 -0.06
C THR A 154 3.31 -3.24 1.12
N VAL A 155 3.49 -3.70 2.38
CA VAL A 155 3.14 -2.94 3.58
C VAL A 155 4.00 -1.68 3.78
N PRO A 156 5.35 -1.71 3.72
CA PRO A 156 6.13 -0.49 3.98
C PRO A 156 6.21 0.40 2.74
N PRO A 157 5.98 1.71 2.87
CA PRO A 157 6.33 2.66 1.80
C PRO A 157 7.86 2.82 1.74
N ARG A 158 8.38 3.04 0.55
CA ARG A 158 9.81 3.21 0.32
C ARG A 158 10.06 4.22 -0.82
N GLU A 159 11.31 4.31 -1.27
CA GLU A 159 11.73 5.22 -2.34
C GLU A 159 10.93 5.04 -3.66
N HIS A 160 10.37 3.86 -3.88
CA HIS A 160 9.58 3.51 -5.08
C HIS A 160 8.09 3.94 -5.00
N GLY A 161 7.65 4.52 -3.88
CA GLY A 161 6.25 4.70 -3.53
C GLY A 161 5.76 3.55 -2.63
N GLY A 162 4.72 2.85 -3.04
CA GLY A 162 4.14 1.71 -2.30
C GLY A 162 3.00 2.14 -1.38
N ASN A 163 2.95 1.63 -0.18
CA ASN A 163 1.90 1.87 0.80
C ASN A 163 2.05 3.24 1.48
N CYS A 164 1.71 4.29 0.75
CA CYS A 164 1.94 5.67 1.19
C CYS A 164 0.88 6.20 2.16
N ASP A 165 -0.36 5.72 2.04
CA ASP A 165 -1.51 6.15 2.85
C ASP A 165 -1.64 7.67 2.94
N ILE A 166 -1.56 8.34 1.78
CA ILE A 166 -1.60 9.80 1.67
C ILE A 166 -2.93 10.22 1.05
N LYS A 167 -3.87 10.72 1.84
CA LYS A 167 -5.18 11.19 1.35
C LYS A 167 -5.10 12.25 0.26
N ASN A 168 -3.99 12.98 0.17
CA ASN A 168 -3.80 14.01 -0.84
C ASN A 168 -3.46 13.44 -2.22
N LEU A 169 -3.21 12.13 -2.35
CA LEU A 169 -3.06 11.45 -3.65
C LEU A 169 -4.44 11.18 -4.27
N THR A 170 -5.24 12.20 -4.40
CA THR A 170 -6.61 12.16 -4.91
C THR A 170 -6.70 12.65 -6.35
N LYS A 171 -7.91 12.69 -6.93
CA LYS A 171 -8.20 13.26 -8.24
C LYS A 171 -7.55 14.63 -8.45
N GLY A 172 -6.85 14.81 -9.57
CA GLY A 172 -6.14 16.03 -9.93
C GLY A 172 -4.71 16.12 -9.40
N THR A 173 -4.24 15.11 -8.67
CA THR A 173 -2.86 15.05 -8.18
C THR A 173 -1.93 14.50 -9.25
N ARG A 174 -0.72 15.07 -9.34
CA ARG A 174 0.39 14.57 -10.12
C ARG A 174 1.47 14.03 -9.21
N ILE A 175 1.90 12.78 -9.45
CA ILE A 175 2.90 12.05 -8.68
C ILE A 175 4.12 11.80 -9.57
N TYR A 176 5.30 11.84 -8.97
CA TYR A 176 6.57 11.57 -9.63
C TYR A 176 7.24 10.38 -8.94
N PHE A 177 7.36 9.26 -9.67
CA PHE A 177 8.01 8.05 -9.15
C PHE A 177 9.36 7.85 -9.82
N PRO A 178 10.41 7.54 -9.06
CA PRO A 178 11.68 7.11 -9.63
C PRO A 178 11.50 5.73 -10.31
N VAL A 179 12.10 5.57 -11.48
CA VAL A 179 12.07 4.31 -12.23
C VAL A 179 13.36 3.54 -11.98
N TYR A 180 13.24 2.38 -11.35
CA TYR A 180 14.37 1.51 -11.00
C TYR A 180 14.52 0.32 -11.94
N VAL A 181 13.46 -0.05 -12.66
CA VAL A 181 13.45 -1.19 -13.59
C VAL A 181 12.82 -0.81 -14.91
N GLU A 182 13.19 -1.52 -15.98
CA GLU A 182 12.57 -1.33 -17.29
C GLU A 182 11.04 -1.52 -17.22
N GLY A 183 10.32 -0.64 -17.90
CA GLY A 183 8.86 -0.63 -17.89
C GLY A 183 8.24 -0.08 -16.60
N ALA A 184 9.00 0.45 -15.66
CA ALA A 184 8.60 0.99 -14.35
C ALA A 184 7.77 0.00 -13.51
N LYS A 185 6.91 -0.80 -14.13
CA LYS A 185 6.02 -1.80 -13.52
C LYS A 185 5.16 -1.20 -12.41
N LEU A 186 4.35 -0.20 -12.80
CA LEU A 186 3.44 0.51 -11.91
C LEU A 186 2.39 -0.46 -11.34
N SER A 187 2.20 -0.44 -10.03
CA SER A 187 1.17 -1.19 -9.33
C SER A 187 0.43 -0.28 -8.36
N MET A 188 -0.87 -0.55 -8.15
CA MET A 188 -1.72 0.23 -7.26
C MET A 188 -2.81 -0.64 -6.65
N GLY A 189 -3.41 -0.13 -5.59
CA GLY A 189 -4.53 -0.76 -4.90
C GLY A 189 -4.84 -0.06 -3.60
N ASP A 190 -5.50 -0.77 -2.68
CA ASP A 190 -5.77 -0.23 -1.36
C ASP A 190 -6.54 1.08 -1.44
N ILE A 191 -7.70 1.02 -2.11
CA ILE A 191 -8.48 2.23 -2.39
C ILE A 191 -9.25 2.63 -1.14
N HIS A 192 -9.05 3.87 -0.73
CA HIS A 192 -9.70 4.49 0.42
C HIS A 192 -10.76 5.48 -0.02
N PHE A 193 -11.96 5.41 0.56
CA PHE A 193 -12.96 6.46 0.41
C PHE A 193 -12.57 7.72 1.18
N SER A 194 -11.98 7.54 2.35
CA SER A 194 -11.50 8.62 3.21
C SER A 194 -10.47 8.10 4.19
N GLN A 195 -9.60 9.01 4.66
CA GLN A 195 -8.58 8.73 5.66
C GLN A 195 -8.34 9.99 6.48
N GLY A 196 -8.17 9.82 7.80
CA GLY A 196 -7.91 10.92 8.73
C GLY A 196 -6.45 11.26 8.95
N ASP A 197 -5.52 10.70 8.16
CA ASP A 197 -4.08 10.66 8.37
C ASP A 197 -3.66 9.82 9.60
N GLY A 198 -2.49 9.18 9.52
CA GLY A 198 -1.94 8.34 10.58
C GLY A 198 -2.44 6.90 10.61
N GLU A 199 -3.62 6.60 10.11
CA GLU A 199 -4.19 5.24 9.94
C GLU A 199 -3.79 4.23 11.03
N ILE A 200 -3.95 4.64 12.28
CA ILE A 200 -3.33 4.01 13.47
C ILE A 200 -3.82 2.58 13.78
N SER A 201 -4.87 2.11 13.16
CA SER A 201 -5.39 0.74 13.29
C SER A 201 -5.03 -0.19 12.14
N PHE A 202 -4.25 0.28 11.15
CA PHE A 202 -3.81 -0.38 9.90
C PHE A 202 -4.91 -0.62 8.85
N CYS A 203 -6.17 -0.61 9.20
CA CYS A 203 -7.32 -0.42 8.32
C CYS A 203 -8.14 0.76 8.84
N GLY A 204 -7.46 1.86 9.18
CA GLY A 204 -8.05 3.05 9.78
C GLY A 204 -8.68 4.01 8.78
N ALA A 205 -8.47 3.82 7.51
CA ALA A 205 -9.22 4.46 6.44
C ALA A 205 -10.61 3.84 6.28
N ILE A 206 -11.36 4.27 5.29
CA ILE A 206 -12.51 3.52 4.79
C ILE A 206 -12.05 2.74 3.56
N GLU A 207 -11.69 1.48 3.79
CA GLU A 207 -11.26 0.53 2.78
C GLU A 207 -12.40 0.19 1.85
N MET A 208 -12.21 0.28 0.54
CA MET A 208 -13.27 0.01 -0.43
C MET A 208 -12.78 -0.67 -1.70
N SER A 209 -13.69 -1.34 -2.39
CA SER A 209 -13.51 -1.67 -3.80
C SER A 209 -13.57 -0.40 -4.64
N GLY A 210 -12.63 -0.21 -5.55
CA GLY A 210 -12.59 1.01 -6.31
C GLY A 210 -11.90 0.90 -7.66
N TYR A 211 -11.88 2.00 -8.38
CA TYR A 211 -11.18 2.15 -9.65
C TYR A 211 -10.29 3.39 -9.63
N LEU A 212 -9.26 3.36 -10.47
CA LEU A 212 -8.37 4.48 -10.77
C LEU A 212 -8.34 4.72 -12.28
N ASP A 213 -8.53 5.97 -12.69
CA ASP A 213 -8.25 6.43 -14.04
C ASP A 213 -6.99 7.30 -14.00
N LEU A 214 -5.97 6.88 -14.75
CA LEU A 214 -4.62 7.44 -14.68
C LEU A 214 -4.15 7.87 -16.06
N HIS A 215 -3.41 8.98 -16.11
CA HIS A 215 -2.55 9.32 -17.24
C HIS A 215 -1.10 9.17 -16.80
N VAL A 216 -0.27 8.59 -17.67
CA VAL A 216 1.16 8.41 -17.38
C VAL A 216 2.03 9.05 -18.45
N ASP A 217 3.18 9.62 -18.03
CA ASP A 217 4.20 10.21 -18.90
C ASP A 217 5.60 9.92 -18.32
N LEU A 218 6.65 10.23 -19.05
CA LEU A 218 8.03 9.99 -18.68
C LEU A 218 8.88 11.23 -18.76
N ILE A 219 9.69 11.46 -17.72
CA ILE A 219 10.81 12.42 -17.79
C ILE A 219 12.09 11.62 -17.92
N LYS A 220 12.63 11.57 -19.13
CA LYS A 220 13.85 10.83 -19.45
C LYS A 220 15.05 11.36 -18.68
N GLY A 221 15.79 10.47 -18.02
CA GLY A 221 16.92 10.84 -17.16
C GLY A 221 16.54 11.73 -15.97
N GLY A 222 15.26 11.69 -15.58
CA GLY A 222 14.70 12.58 -14.56
C GLY A 222 15.33 12.43 -13.19
N MET A 223 15.69 11.20 -12.78
CA MET A 223 16.32 10.97 -11.47
C MET A 223 17.62 11.78 -11.34
N ALA A 224 18.51 11.70 -12.31
CA ALA A 224 19.75 12.49 -12.31
C ALA A 224 19.49 14.01 -12.37
N LYS A 225 18.50 14.41 -13.18
CA LYS A 225 18.14 15.83 -13.37
C LYS A 225 17.62 16.48 -12.07
N TYR A 226 16.89 15.75 -11.25
CA TYR A 226 16.26 16.27 -10.04
C TYR A 226 16.93 15.78 -8.73
N GLY A 227 18.04 15.04 -8.84
CA GLY A 227 18.80 14.60 -7.67
C GLY A 227 18.08 13.54 -6.83
N MET A 228 17.37 12.62 -7.48
CA MET A 228 16.65 11.53 -6.83
C MET A 228 17.48 10.26 -6.79
#